data_23db97b86efae19d09f7c9eea5931003
#
_entry.id   23db97b86efae19d09f7c9eea5931003
#
_cell.length_a   1.000
_cell.length_b   1.000
_cell.length_c   1.000
_cell.angle_alpha   90.00
_cell.angle_beta   90.00
_cell.angle_gamma   90.00
#
_symmetry.space_group_name_H-M   'P 1'
#
loop_
_entity.id
_entity.type
_entity.pdbx_description
1 polymer ?
#
loop_
_entity_poly.entity_id
_entity_poly.type
_entity_poly.pdbx_seq_one_letter_code
_entity_poly.pdbx_strand_id
1 'polypeptide(L)'
;MQKKAISFIAIIFLSSLAQAKIDLSLSDEKANLGEEIFLKISNEHFFLNKDLAMINVEIFHSLIAQLDSQKIYFTKYEINSFSKKFKDFDNVDRVNKKNRTETKKLNLEAAYLLINLYFNRLIEATNFQLVEANKQKFNFLDEQEILITDEKKEWQKSKYALKKTWRKLAKNDVLTSMLSGKDLQEATDTIIKRYKNRRRRITQRNEEDVFSITMNNLTSIFDPHSSYFSPKSAEDFEMTMS
;
A
#
# COMPACT_ATOMS: atom_id res chain seq x y z
N MET A 1 -48.10 -26.57 -36.52
CA MET A 1 -47.71 -26.05 -35.20
C MET A 1 -46.22 -25.76 -35.22
N GLN A 2 -45.82 -24.50 -35.45
CA GLN A 2 -44.43 -24.08 -35.49
C GLN A 2 -44.01 -23.65 -34.09
N LYS A 3 -43.03 -24.34 -33.49
CA LYS A 3 -42.40 -23.95 -32.22
C LYS A 3 -41.36 -22.87 -32.53
N LYS A 4 -41.61 -21.62 -32.10
CA LYS A 4 -40.65 -20.53 -32.12
C LYS A 4 -39.63 -20.78 -31.01
N ALA A 5 -38.37 -21.05 -31.35
CA ALA A 5 -37.26 -21.05 -30.45
C ALA A 5 -36.87 -19.59 -30.12
N ILE A 6 -37.07 -19.18 -28.88
CA ILE A 6 -36.62 -17.89 -28.37
C ILE A 6 -35.12 -18.07 -27.98
N SER A 7 -34.24 -17.51 -28.81
CA SER A 7 -32.83 -17.47 -28.55
C SER A 7 -32.55 -16.37 -27.51
N PHE A 8 -32.25 -16.75 -26.29
CA PHE A 8 -31.78 -15.82 -25.22
C PHE A 8 -30.33 -15.48 -25.51
N ILE A 9 -30.07 -14.36 -26.15
CA ILE A 9 -28.73 -13.78 -26.25
C ILE A 9 -28.43 -13.13 -24.91
N ALA A 10 -27.69 -13.83 -24.05
CA ALA A 10 -27.10 -13.25 -22.86
C ALA A 10 -25.98 -12.30 -23.29
N ILE A 11 -26.29 -11.00 -23.39
CA ILE A 11 -25.31 -9.95 -23.55
C ILE A 11 -24.53 -9.88 -22.23
N ILE A 12 -23.36 -10.55 -22.21
CA ILE A 12 -22.40 -10.38 -21.17
C ILE A 12 -21.82 -8.97 -21.33
N PHE A 13 -22.34 -8.01 -20.57
CA PHE A 13 -21.70 -6.73 -20.34
C PHE A 13 -20.40 -7.02 -19.58
N LEU A 14 -19.33 -7.32 -20.30
CA LEU A 14 -17.98 -7.10 -19.81
C LEU A 14 -17.80 -5.58 -19.73
N SER A 15 -18.35 -4.97 -18.68
CA SER A 15 -17.87 -3.67 -18.26
C SER A 15 -16.40 -3.88 -17.89
N SER A 16 -15.48 -3.49 -18.77
CA SER A 16 -14.12 -3.22 -18.41
C SER A 16 -14.19 -2.17 -17.31
N LEU A 17 -14.16 -2.61 -16.06
CA LEU A 17 -13.88 -1.73 -14.93
C LEU A 17 -12.50 -1.16 -15.22
N ALA A 18 -12.48 0.00 -15.90
CA ALA A 18 -11.29 0.81 -16.00
C ALA A 18 -10.82 0.97 -14.55
N GLN A 19 -9.76 0.26 -14.22
CA GLN A 19 -9.22 0.23 -12.87
C GLN A 19 -8.63 1.62 -12.66
N ALA A 20 -9.34 2.49 -11.92
CA ALA A 20 -8.82 3.81 -11.58
C ALA A 20 -7.47 3.58 -10.88
N LYS A 21 -6.40 3.92 -11.60
CA LYS A 21 -5.04 3.86 -11.08
C LYS A 21 -4.88 5.06 -10.15
N ILE A 22 -4.42 4.81 -8.93
CA ILE A 22 -4.00 5.88 -8.03
C ILE A 22 -2.61 6.33 -8.49
N ASP A 23 -2.49 7.63 -8.74
CA ASP A 23 -1.24 8.28 -9.15
C ASP A 23 -1.17 9.65 -8.47
N LEU A 24 -0.77 9.63 -7.21
CA LEU A 24 -0.66 10.81 -6.36
C LEU A 24 0.77 11.34 -6.50
N SER A 25 0.93 12.43 -7.22
CA SER A 25 2.23 13.09 -7.41
C SER A 25 2.64 13.90 -6.20
N LEU A 26 3.94 13.98 -5.98
CA LEU A 26 4.53 14.89 -5.00
C LEU A 26 4.48 16.33 -5.57
N SER A 27 3.76 17.23 -4.89
CA SER A 27 3.76 18.66 -5.24
C SER A 27 5.03 19.35 -4.74
N ASP A 28 5.39 20.47 -5.37
CA ASP A 28 6.51 21.30 -4.93
C ASP A 28 6.31 21.80 -3.49
N GLU A 29 5.08 22.10 -3.10
CA GLU A 29 4.74 22.51 -1.74
C GLU A 29 5.09 21.40 -0.73
N LYS A 30 4.66 20.16 -0.99
CA LYS A 30 4.96 19.02 -0.12
C LYS A 30 6.42 18.61 -0.14
N ALA A 31 7.09 18.76 -1.28
CA ALA A 31 8.54 18.54 -1.38
C ALA A 31 9.29 19.52 -0.48
N ASN A 32 8.99 20.81 -0.55
CA ASN A 32 9.63 21.84 0.26
C ASN A 32 9.31 21.66 1.76
N LEU A 33 8.04 21.39 2.10
CA LEU A 33 7.63 21.12 3.48
C LEU A 33 8.35 19.89 4.06
N GLY A 34 8.50 18.82 3.28
CA GLY A 34 9.22 17.62 3.71
C GLY A 34 10.70 17.88 4.00
N GLU A 35 11.37 18.69 3.17
CA GLU A 35 12.76 19.13 3.40
C GLU A 35 12.85 20.01 4.66
N GLU A 36 11.91 20.94 4.87
CA GLU A 36 11.88 21.79 6.05
C GLU A 36 11.72 20.97 7.33
N ILE A 37 10.79 20.02 7.35
CA ILE A 37 10.58 19.09 8.46
C ILE A 37 11.86 18.30 8.73
N PHE A 38 12.49 17.76 7.69
CA PHE A 38 13.73 17.01 7.80
C PHE A 38 14.85 17.84 8.40
N LEU A 39 15.07 19.05 7.89
CA LEU A 39 16.10 19.98 8.38
C LEU A 39 15.86 20.35 9.84
N LYS A 40 14.62 20.63 10.20
CA LYS A 40 14.25 20.96 11.58
C LYS A 40 14.56 19.80 12.53
N ILE A 41 14.10 18.59 12.21
CA ILE A 41 14.34 17.41 13.04
C ILE A 41 15.85 17.11 13.10
N SER A 42 16.57 17.17 12.00
CA SER A 42 18.00 16.88 11.95
C SER A 42 18.84 17.85 12.76
N ASN A 43 18.43 19.12 12.86
CA ASN A 43 19.15 20.15 13.61
C ASN A 43 18.78 20.19 15.09
N GLU A 44 17.55 19.88 15.45
CA GLU A 44 17.03 20.02 16.81
C GLU A 44 17.04 18.70 17.60
N HIS A 45 17.17 17.56 16.93
CA HIS A 45 17.10 16.25 17.60
C HIS A 45 18.46 15.83 18.16
N PHE A 46 18.51 15.57 19.46
CA PHE A 46 19.74 15.29 20.21
C PHE A 46 20.48 13.99 19.78
N PHE A 47 19.80 13.04 19.14
CA PHE A 47 20.33 11.68 18.99
C PHE A 47 20.94 11.34 17.62
N LEU A 48 20.95 12.20 16.60
CA LEU A 48 21.28 11.71 15.27
C LEU A 48 22.22 12.60 14.44
N ASN A 49 23.45 12.10 14.37
CA ASN A 49 24.39 12.45 13.30
C ASN A 49 24.35 11.35 12.22
N LYS A 50 23.13 11.01 11.70
CA LYS A 50 23.00 9.99 10.65
C LYS A 50 23.22 10.58 9.27
N ASP A 51 23.95 9.84 8.43
CA ASP A 51 24.08 10.21 7.01
C ASP A 51 22.72 10.09 6.30
N LEU A 52 22.38 11.05 5.45
CA LEU A 52 21.12 11.09 4.70
C LEU A 52 20.90 9.83 3.83
N ALA A 53 21.97 9.26 3.28
CA ALA A 53 21.89 7.98 2.57
C ALA A 53 21.36 6.85 3.47
N MET A 54 21.80 6.82 4.73
CA MET A 54 21.27 5.85 5.70
C MET A 54 19.80 6.12 6.03
N ILE A 55 19.42 7.40 6.19
CA ILE A 55 18.03 7.79 6.46
C ILE A 55 17.10 7.35 5.33
N ASN A 56 17.47 7.57 4.07
CA ASN A 56 16.69 7.11 2.92
C ASN A 56 16.50 5.58 2.91
N VAL A 57 17.54 4.82 3.26
CA VAL A 57 17.44 3.36 3.37
C VAL A 57 16.55 2.95 4.55
N GLU A 58 16.63 3.63 5.68
CA GLU A 58 15.77 3.36 6.83
C GLU A 58 14.31 3.70 6.53
N ILE A 59 14.01 4.81 5.83
CA ILE A 59 12.66 5.15 5.33
C ILE A 59 12.12 4.00 4.47
N PHE A 60 12.92 3.47 3.53
CA PHE A 60 12.51 2.34 2.71
C PHE A 60 12.11 1.13 3.55
N HIS A 61 12.96 0.73 4.49
CA HIS A 61 12.68 -0.44 5.34
C HIS A 61 11.46 -0.22 6.24
N SER A 62 11.31 0.97 6.82
CA SER A 62 10.16 1.33 7.64
C SER A 62 8.87 1.34 6.83
N LEU A 63 8.87 1.93 5.62
CA LEU A 63 7.72 1.90 4.70
C LEU A 63 7.32 0.47 4.33
N ILE A 64 8.27 -0.39 3.98
CA ILE A 64 7.98 -1.79 3.64
C ILE A 64 7.39 -2.53 4.84
N ALA A 65 7.96 -2.33 6.04
CA ALA A 65 7.45 -2.96 7.26
C ALA A 65 6.02 -2.51 7.58
N GLN A 66 5.70 -1.23 7.38
CA GLN A 66 4.38 -0.68 7.61
C GLN A 66 3.36 -1.11 6.54
N LEU A 67 3.72 -1.03 5.25
CA LEU A 67 2.79 -1.23 4.15
C LEU A 67 2.53 -2.71 3.85
N ASP A 68 3.55 -3.57 3.95
CA ASP A 68 3.46 -4.98 3.56
C ASP A 68 4.27 -5.91 4.48
N SER A 69 4.06 -5.79 5.80
CA SER A 69 4.68 -6.68 6.79
C SER A 69 4.43 -8.17 6.49
N GLN A 70 3.28 -8.49 5.92
CA GLN A 70 2.91 -9.86 5.56
C GLN A 70 3.46 -10.33 4.21
N LYS A 71 4.17 -9.50 3.46
CA LYS A 71 4.78 -9.83 2.15
C LYS A 71 3.76 -10.40 1.14
N ILE A 72 2.59 -9.74 1.03
CA ILE A 72 1.46 -10.19 0.20
C ILE A 72 1.08 -9.21 -0.93
N TYR A 73 1.70 -8.03 -0.98
CA TYR A 73 1.40 -7.01 -1.98
C TYR A 73 2.54 -6.76 -2.96
N PHE A 74 3.80 -6.84 -2.52
CA PHE A 74 4.95 -6.64 -3.39
C PHE A 74 5.56 -7.95 -3.88
N THR A 75 6.20 -7.90 -5.04
CA THR A 75 7.06 -8.97 -5.53
C THR A 75 8.52 -8.72 -5.14
N LYS A 76 9.34 -9.79 -5.09
CA LYS A 76 10.78 -9.70 -4.82
C LYS A 76 11.50 -8.74 -5.79
N TYR A 77 11.06 -8.73 -7.07
CA TYR A 77 11.61 -7.80 -8.07
C TYR A 77 11.32 -6.34 -7.72
N GLU A 78 10.07 -6.03 -7.35
CA GLU A 78 9.67 -4.66 -6.97
C GLU A 78 10.44 -4.19 -5.74
N ILE A 79 10.55 -5.01 -4.70
CA ILE A 79 11.33 -4.70 -3.49
C ILE A 79 12.79 -4.40 -3.83
N ASN A 80 13.43 -5.25 -4.64
CA ASN A 80 14.82 -5.03 -5.05
C ASN A 80 14.98 -3.75 -5.89
N SER A 81 14.01 -3.43 -6.76
CA SER A 81 14.02 -2.21 -7.57
C SER A 81 13.92 -0.97 -6.70
N PHE A 82 12.99 -0.95 -5.72
CA PHE A 82 12.87 0.18 -4.80
C PHE A 82 14.06 0.30 -3.85
N SER A 83 14.60 -0.81 -3.34
CA SER A 83 15.82 -0.80 -2.53
C SER A 83 16.97 -0.08 -3.25
N LYS A 84 17.12 -0.30 -4.57
CA LYS A 84 18.10 0.44 -5.37
C LYS A 84 17.75 1.91 -5.49
N LYS A 85 16.49 2.27 -5.80
CA LYS A 85 16.06 3.67 -5.91
C LYS A 85 16.35 4.48 -4.65
N PHE A 86 16.14 3.89 -3.48
CA PHE A 86 16.42 4.55 -2.20
C PHE A 86 17.93 4.66 -1.89
N LYS A 87 18.74 3.75 -2.41
CA LYS A 87 20.20 3.78 -2.26
C LYS A 87 20.91 4.69 -3.28
N ASP A 88 20.39 4.71 -4.52
CA ASP A 88 21.04 5.36 -5.67
C ASP A 88 20.77 6.88 -5.74
N PHE A 89 20.14 7.46 -4.72
CA PHE A 89 19.81 8.90 -4.70
C PHE A 89 21.04 9.80 -4.83
N ASP A 90 22.23 9.34 -4.42
CA ASP A 90 23.50 10.03 -4.64
C ASP A 90 23.93 10.14 -6.13
N ASN A 91 23.23 9.42 -7.06
CA ASN A 91 23.64 9.35 -8.46
C ASN A 91 22.89 10.28 -9.40
N VAL A 92 21.76 10.88 -8.99
CA VAL A 92 20.94 11.71 -9.89
C VAL A 92 21.61 13.06 -10.21
N ASP A 93 22.45 13.60 -9.31
CA ASP A 93 23.13 14.87 -9.50
C ASP A 93 24.50 14.75 -10.20
N ARG A 94 24.93 13.57 -10.67
CA ARG A 94 26.21 13.41 -11.39
C ARG A 94 26.27 14.05 -12.78
N VAL A 95 25.12 14.49 -13.31
CA VAL A 95 25.06 15.06 -14.67
C VAL A 95 25.42 16.57 -14.73
N ASN A 96 25.31 17.31 -13.60
CA ASN A 96 25.62 18.76 -13.54
C ASN A 96 26.81 19.08 -12.63
N LYS A 97 28.01 18.68 -13.04
CA LYS A 97 29.28 18.86 -12.30
C LYS A 97 29.80 20.29 -12.17
N LYS A 98 29.09 21.33 -12.57
CA LYS A 98 29.66 22.68 -12.68
C LYS A 98 29.34 23.67 -11.55
N ASN A 99 28.31 23.42 -10.73
CA ASN A 99 28.01 24.27 -9.56
C ASN A 99 27.62 23.39 -8.36
N ARG A 100 28.61 22.97 -7.61
CA ARG A 100 28.52 22.05 -6.50
C ARG A 100 28.18 22.78 -5.20
N THR A 101 26.91 22.96 -4.91
CA THR A 101 26.39 22.90 -3.56
C THR A 101 25.50 21.65 -3.50
N GLU A 102 26.09 20.53 -3.09
CA GLU A 102 25.39 19.26 -2.91
C GLU A 102 24.42 19.42 -1.74
N THR A 103 23.22 19.89 -1.99
CA THR A 103 22.11 19.75 -1.04
C THR A 103 21.62 18.30 -1.14
N LYS A 104 22.11 17.47 -0.24
CA LYS A 104 21.57 16.12 -0.04
C LYS A 104 20.09 16.28 0.31
N LYS A 105 19.20 15.67 -0.48
CA LYS A 105 17.73 15.76 -0.31
C LYS A 105 17.12 14.43 0.10
N LEU A 106 15.98 14.48 0.78
CA LEU A 106 15.16 13.29 1.04
C LEU A 106 14.63 12.72 -0.27
N ASN A 107 14.61 11.39 -0.39
CA ASN A 107 14.05 10.73 -1.57
C ASN A 107 12.52 10.55 -1.44
N LEU A 108 11.81 11.68 -1.33
CA LEU A 108 10.35 11.71 -1.21
C LEU A 108 9.67 11.13 -2.46
N GLU A 109 10.22 11.36 -3.65
CA GLU A 109 9.68 10.81 -4.89
C GLU A 109 9.66 9.27 -4.88
N ALA A 110 10.74 8.64 -4.42
CA ALA A 110 10.77 7.18 -4.31
C ALA A 110 9.75 6.66 -3.28
N ALA A 111 9.53 7.39 -2.18
CA ALA A 111 8.51 7.05 -1.19
C ALA A 111 7.10 7.16 -1.80
N TYR A 112 6.80 8.23 -2.53
CA TYR A 112 5.54 8.41 -3.23
C TYR A 112 5.28 7.31 -4.27
N LEU A 113 6.28 6.98 -5.09
CA LEU A 113 6.19 5.89 -6.06
C LEU A 113 5.91 4.54 -5.39
N LEU A 114 6.56 4.26 -4.26
CA LEU A 114 6.36 3.03 -3.49
C LEU A 114 4.95 2.95 -2.91
N ILE A 115 4.47 4.04 -2.29
CA ILE A 115 3.13 4.11 -1.68
C ILE A 115 2.05 4.02 -2.76
N ASN A 116 2.22 4.69 -3.90
CA ASN A 116 1.32 4.57 -5.06
C ASN A 116 1.26 3.13 -5.58
N LEU A 117 2.41 2.47 -5.69
CA LEU A 117 2.45 1.05 -6.08
C LEU A 117 1.68 0.20 -5.07
N TYR A 118 1.85 0.44 -3.77
CA TYR A 118 1.12 -0.24 -2.72
C TYR A 118 -0.39 -0.05 -2.84
N PHE A 119 -0.88 1.18 -2.97
CA PHE A 119 -2.32 1.45 -3.10
C PHE A 119 -2.91 0.78 -4.35
N ASN A 120 -2.22 0.87 -5.49
CA ASN A 120 -2.66 0.19 -6.71
C ASN A 120 -2.69 -1.33 -6.53
N ARG A 121 -1.70 -1.90 -5.84
CA ARG A 121 -1.65 -3.32 -5.56
C ARG A 121 -2.74 -3.76 -4.59
N LEU A 122 -3.06 -2.94 -3.60
CA LEU A 122 -4.14 -3.17 -2.65
C LEU A 122 -5.51 -3.15 -3.34
N ILE A 123 -5.71 -2.25 -4.33
CA ILE A 123 -6.91 -2.23 -5.19
C ILE A 123 -6.96 -3.51 -6.05
N GLU A 124 -5.84 -3.89 -6.70
CA GLU A 124 -5.76 -5.11 -7.51
C GLU A 124 -6.12 -6.35 -6.67
N ALA A 125 -5.54 -6.47 -5.48
CA ALA A 125 -5.80 -7.57 -4.54
C ALA A 125 -7.27 -7.60 -4.12
N THR A 126 -7.82 -6.43 -3.73
CA THR A 126 -9.22 -6.32 -3.28
C THR A 126 -10.20 -6.67 -4.39
N ASN A 127 -9.97 -6.20 -5.63
CA ASN A 127 -10.80 -6.54 -6.77
C ASN A 127 -10.72 -8.04 -7.10
N PHE A 128 -9.52 -8.62 -7.04
CA PHE A 128 -9.35 -10.07 -7.23
C PHE A 128 -10.11 -10.87 -6.17
N GLN A 129 -10.00 -10.48 -4.90
CA GLN A 129 -10.69 -11.13 -3.78
C GLN A 129 -12.22 -10.97 -3.88
N LEU A 130 -12.72 -9.82 -4.35
CA LEU A 130 -14.14 -9.62 -4.65
C LEU A 130 -14.63 -10.61 -5.70
N VAL A 131 -13.87 -10.81 -6.78
CA VAL A 131 -14.24 -11.77 -7.84
C VAL A 131 -14.25 -13.19 -7.29
N GLU A 132 -13.24 -13.58 -6.50
CA GLU A 132 -13.18 -14.93 -5.91
C GLU A 132 -14.34 -15.16 -4.92
N ALA A 133 -14.65 -14.20 -4.05
CA ALA A 133 -15.76 -14.29 -3.11
C ALA A 133 -17.12 -14.42 -3.84
N ASN A 134 -17.36 -13.64 -4.89
CA ASN A 134 -18.60 -13.71 -5.66
C ASN A 134 -18.81 -15.04 -6.38
N LYS A 135 -17.75 -15.78 -6.70
CA LYS A 135 -17.88 -17.11 -7.32
C LYS A 135 -18.49 -18.14 -6.37
N GLN A 136 -18.38 -17.94 -5.05
CA GLN A 136 -18.78 -18.88 -3.99
C GLN A 136 -18.28 -20.33 -4.20
N LYS A 137 -17.15 -20.48 -4.93
CA LYS A 137 -16.56 -21.79 -5.29
C LYS A 137 -15.32 -22.06 -4.44
N PHE A 138 -15.51 -22.10 -3.11
CA PHE A 138 -14.45 -22.48 -2.21
C PHE A 138 -14.59 -23.95 -1.82
N ASN A 139 -13.52 -24.72 -1.98
CA ASN A 139 -13.42 -26.05 -1.39
C ASN A 139 -12.78 -25.92 -0.01
N PHE A 140 -13.59 -26.00 1.05
CA PHE A 140 -13.12 -25.88 2.43
C PHE A 140 -12.53 -27.18 2.99
N LEU A 141 -12.64 -28.29 2.26
CA LEU A 141 -12.05 -29.58 2.64
C LEU A 141 -10.57 -29.68 2.26
N ASP A 142 -10.11 -28.82 1.33
CA ASP A 142 -8.70 -28.77 0.98
C ASP A 142 -7.88 -28.13 2.11
N GLU A 143 -6.94 -28.90 2.66
CA GLU A 143 -5.94 -28.39 3.58
C GLU A 143 -5.01 -27.42 2.86
N GLN A 144 -5.06 -26.16 3.22
CA GLN A 144 -4.21 -25.12 2.64
C GLN A 144 -3.61 -24.29 3.77
N GLU A 145 -2.29 -24.24 3.81
CA GLU A 145 -1.58 -23.39 4.75
C GLU A 145 -1.44 -21.97 4.22
N ILE A 146 -1.63 -20.99 5.09
CA ILE A 146 -1.32 -19.58 4.87
C ILE A 146 -0.31 -19.17 5.94
N LEU A 147 0.92 -18.92 5.54
CA LEU A 147 1.90 -18.29 6.42
C LEU A 147 1.51 -16.83 6.60
N ILE A 148 0.90 -16.49 7.73
CA ILE A 148 0.46 -15.12 8.04
C ILE A 148 1.62 -14.31 8.62
N THR A 149 2.39 -14.91 9.52
CA THR A 149 3.55 -14.29 10.16
C THR A 149 4.69 -15.29 10.21
N ASP A 150 5.71 -15.05 9.41
CA ASP A 150 6.97 -15.79 9.48
C ASP A 150 8.11 -14.85 9.09
N GLU A 151 9.09 -14.67 9.95
CA GLU A 151 10.31 -13.91 9.64
C GLU A 151 11.04 -14.49 8.43
N LYS A 152 10.93 -15.81 8.21
CA LYS A 152 11.50 -16.53 7.07
C LYS A 152 10.67 -16.40 5.78
N LYS A 153 9.47 -15.77 5.83
CA LYS A 153 8.63 -15.61 4.65
C LYS A 153 9.32 -14.74 3.60
N GLU A 154 9.53 -15.30 2.42
CA GLU A 154 10.09 -14.57 1.30
C GLU A 154 9.02 -13.79 0.52
N TRP A 155 9.46 -12.72 -0.15
CA TRP A 155 8.65 -12.00 -1.12
C TRP A 155 8.27 -12.89 -2.29
N GLN A 156 7.03 -12.78 -2.75
CA GLN A 156 6.54 -13.56 -3.89
C GLN A 156 7.33 -13.24 -5.16
N LYS A 157 7.63 -14.28 -5.95
CA LYS A 157 8.43 -14.14 -7.18
C LYS A 157 7.67 -13.45 -8.32
N SER A 158 6.32 -13.48 -8.31
CA SER A 158 5.49 -13.00 -9.41
C SER A 158 4.11 -12.53 -8.96
N LYS A 159 3.45 -11.72 -9.80
CA LYS A 159 2.03 -11.34 -9.60
C LYS A 159 1.08 -12.57 -9.60
N TYR A 160 1.43 -13.61 -10.33
CA TYR A 160 0.66 -14.86 -10.31
C TYR A 160 0.72 -15.53 -8.92
N ALA A 161 1.89 -15.55 -8.29
CA ALA A 161 2.05 -16.07 -6.94
C ALA A 161 1.30 -15.21 -5.91
N LEU A 162 1.31 -13.87 -6.05
CA LEU A 162 0.47 -12.97 -5.24
C LEU A 162 -1.01 -13.32 -5.36
N LYS A 163 -1.54 -13.52 -6.59
CA LYS A 163 -2.94 -13.91 -6.80
C LYS A 163 -3.31 -15.24 -6.15
N LYS A 164 -2.39 -16.22 -6.13
CA LYS A 164 -2.59 -17.47 -5.37
C LYS A 164 -2.75 -17.20 -3.87
N THR A 165 -1.91 -16.33 -3.31
CA THR A 165 -2.01 -15.91 -1.90
C THR A 165 -3.32 -15.18 -1.63
N TRP A 166 -3.74 -14.25 -2.50
CA TRP A 166 -4.99 -13.51 -2.32
C TRP A 166 -6.23 -14.41 -2.41
N ARG A 167 -6.19 -15.48 -3.23
CA ARG A 167 -7.26 -16.48 -3.27
C ARG A 167 -7.38 -17.24 -1.95
N LYS A 168 -6.25 -17.66 -1.38
CA LYS A 168 -6.23 -18.32 -0.07
C LYS A 168 -6.75 -17.40 1.02
N LEU A 169 -6.35 -16.10 1.00
CA LEU A 169 -6.85 -15.11 1.95
C LEU A 169 -8.36 -14.89 1.82
N ALA A 170 -8.90 -14.81 0.59
CA ALA A 170 -10.34 -14.70 0.38
C ALA A 170 -11.09 -15.92 0.92
N LYS A 171 -10.59 -17.14 0.67
CA LYS A 171 -11.12 -18.39 1.23
C LYS A 171 -11.11 -18.34 2.76
N ASN A 172 -10.00 -17.97 3.37
CA ASN A 172 -9.84 -17.86 4.81
C ASN A 172 -10.79 -16.81 5.43
N ASP A 173 -10.95 -15.66 4.76
CA ASP A 173 -11.88 -14.61 5.22
C ASP A 173 -13.34 -15.13 5.28
N VAL A 174 -13.78 -15.85 4.25
CA VAL A 174 -15.13 -16.46 4.21
C VAL A 174 -15.23 -17.55 5.27
N LEU A 175 -14.25 -18.46 5.37
CA LEU A 175 -14.22 -19.53 6.38
C LEU A 175 -14.31 -18.97 7.81
N THR A 176 -13.51 -17.94 8.11
CA THR A 176 -13.55 -17.29 9.44
C THR A 176 -14.92 -16.68 9.73
N SER A 177 -15.58 -16.12 8.74
CA SER A 177 -16.95 -15.60 8.88
C SER A 177 -17.98 -16.73 9.11
N MET A 178 -17.80 -17.87 8.44
CA MET A 178 -18.65 -19.05 8.70
C MET A 178 -18.44 -19.64 10.11
N LEU A 179 -17.19 -19.70 10.56
CA LEU A 179 -16.87 -20.18 11.92
C LEU A 179 -17.44 -19.27 13.02
N SER A 180 -17.80 -18.01 12.70
CA SER A 180 -18.55 -17.13 13.61
C SER A 180 -20.06 -17.37 13.63
N GLY A 181 -20.55 -18.46 13.03
CA GLY A 181 -21.95 -18.89 13.06
C GLY A 181 -22.80 -18.49 11.85
N LYS A 182 -22.19 -17.96 10.78
CA LYS A 182 -22.89 -17.59 9.53
C LYS A 182 -22.93 -18.76 8.56
N ASP A 183 -24.02 -18.86 7.79
CA ASP A 183 -24.01 -19.75 6.64
C ASP A 183 -23.09 -19.20 5.51
N LEU A 184 -22.89 -19.98 4.46
CA LEU A 184 -21.99 -19.61 3.36
C LEU A 184 -22.41 -18.31 2.65
N GLN A 185 -23.72 -18.13 2.45
CA GLN A 185 -24.25 -16.94 1.76
C GLN A 185 -24.03 -15.69 2.61
N GLU A 186 -24.43 -15.72 3.87
CA GLU A 186 -24.26 -14.62 4.82
C GLU A 186 -22.79 -14.26 5.03
N ALA A 187 -21.92 -15.27 5.16
CA ALA A 187 -20.48 -15.09 5.27
C ALA A 187 -19.92 -14.39 4.03
N THR A 188 -20.28 -14.87 2.85
CA THR A 188 -19.83 -14.31 1.59
C THR A 188 -20.29 -12.86 1.41
N ASP A 189 -21.56 -12.55 1.69
CA ASP A 189 -22.10 -11.19 1.59
C ASP A 189 -21.39 -10.23 2.54
N THR A 190 -21.10 -10.69 3.75
CA THR A 190 -20.32 -9.93 4.75
C THR A 190 -18.93 -9.58 4.22
N ILE A 191 -18.23 -10.57 3.64
CA ILE A 191 -16.88 -10.39 3.10
C ILE A 191 -16.89 -9.49 1.86
N ILE A 192 -17.85 -9.63 0.95
CA ILE A 192 -18.04 -8.75 -0.20
C ILE A 192 -18.23 -7.31 0.25
N LYS A 193 -19.09 -7.06 1.24
CA LYS A 193 -19.31 -5.71 1.80
C LYS A 193 -18.02 -5.14 2.39
N ARG A 194 -17.24 -5.94 3.11
CA ARG A 194 -15.94 -5.56 3.69
C ARG A 194 -14.94 -5.16 2.59
N TYR A 195 -14.84 -5.95 1.50
CA TYR A 195 -13.95 -5.65 0.38
C TYR A 195 -14.38 -4.41 -0.40
N LYS A 196 -15.70 -4.21 -0.64
CA LYS A 196 -16.22 -2.99 -1.27
C LYS A 196 -15.86 -1.74 -0.44
N ASN A 197 -16.00 -1.80 0.89
CA ASN A 197 -15.64 -0.72 1.79
C ASN A 197 -14.12 -0.47 1.82
N ARG A 198 -13.30 -1.54 1.80
CA ARG A 198 -11.84 -1.42 1.68
C ARG A 198 -11.48 -0.68 0.40
N ARG A 199 -12.00 -1.11 -0.75
CA ARG A 199 -11.75 -0.46 -2.04
C ARG A 199 -12.13 1.01 -2.01
N ARG A 200 -13.31 1.36 -1.49
CA ARG A 200 -13.75 2.75 -1.37
C ARG A 200 -12.75 3.60 -0.55
N ARG A 201 -12.30 3.11 0.60
CA ARG A 201 -11.33 3.83 1.43
C ARG A 201 -9.99 4.06 0.72
N ILE A 202 -9.54 3.08 -0.06
CA ILE A 202 -8.28 3.23 -0.80
C ILE A 202 -8.43 4.26 -1.91
N THR A 203 -9.54 4.26 -2.65
CA THR A 203 -9.77 5.21 -3.75
C THR A 203 -10.05 6.64 -3.28
N GLN A 204 -10.27 6.86 -1.99
CA GLN A 204 -10.43 8.18 -1.38
C GLN A 204 -9.11 8.79 -0.89
N ARG A 205 -7.99 8.05 -1.01
CA ARG A 205 -6.67 8.56 -0.63
C ARG A 205 -6.26 9.72 -1.51
N ASN A 206 -5.58 10.69 -0.90
CA ASN A 206 -5.09 11.90 -1.55
C ASN A 206 -3.58 12.10 -1.28
N GLU A 207 -3.01 13.18 -1.77
CA GLU A 207 -1.60 13.51 -1.59
C GLU A 207 -1.22 13.66 -0.11
N GLU A 208 -2.08 14.27 0.71
CA GLU A 208 -1.84 14.44 2.15
C GLU A 208 -1.71 13.09 2.87
N ASP A 209 -2.48 12.08 2.48
CA ASP A 209 -2.33 10.72 3.03
C ASP A 209 -0.94 10.14 2.74
N VAL A 210 -0.44 10.31 1.50
CA VAL A 210 0.90 9.83 1.10
C VAL A 210 1.98 10.59 1.84
N PHE A 211 1.85 11.92 1.93
CA PHE A 211 2.76 12.77 2.66
C PHE A 211 2.82 12.39 4.14
N SER A 212 1.66 12.25 4.80
CA SER A 212 1.57 11.85 6.19
C SER A 212 2.21 10.49 6.46
N ILE A 213 1.99 9.48 5.60
CA ILE A 213 2.65 8.18 5.70
C ILE A 213 4.18 8.36 5.61
N THR A 214 4.65 9.17 4.65
CA THR A 214 6.08 9.39 4.43
C THR A 214 6.72 10.11 5.62
N MET A 215 6.08 11.20 6.10
CA MET A 215 6.60 11.98 7.22
C MET A 215 6.56 11.21 8.54
N ASN A 216 5.52 10.42 8.80
CA ASN A 216 5.48 9.56 9.96
C ASN A 216 6.59 8.50 9.95
N ASN A 217 6.94 7.95 8.78
CA ASN A 217 8.10 7.07 8.66
C ASN A 217 9.42 7.80 8.89
N LEU A 218 9.55 9.03 8.40
CA LEU A 218 10.73 9.86 8.65
C LEU A 218 10.89 10.18 10.14
N THR A 219 9.84 10.70 10.78
CA THR A 219 9.90 11.11 12.20
C THR A 219 10.21 9.92 13.12
N SER A 220 9.62 8.75 12.85
CA SER A 220 9.84 7.53 13.65
C SER A 220 11.28 7.00 13.61
N ILE A 221 12.08 7.36 12.59
CA ILE A 221 13.51 7.04 12.52
C ILE A 221 14.32 7.83 13.57
N PHE A 222 13.87 9.04 13.87
CA PHE A 222 14.51 9.89 14.86
C PHE A 222 14.02 9.58 16.28
N ASP A 223 12.70 9.43 16.43
CA ASP A 223 12.07 9.07 17.69
C ASP A 223 10.77 8.29 17.43
N PRO A 224 10.62 7.05 17.96
CA PRO A 224 9.42 6.24 17.79
C PRO A 224 8.12 6.89 18.32
N HIS A 225 8.24 7.89 19.20
CA HIS A 225 7.10 8.62 19.77
C HIS A 225 6.75 9.89 19.00
N SER A 226 7.59 10.29 18.04
CA SER A 226 7.33 11.45 17.18
C SER A 226 6.44 11.08 16.00
N SER A 227 5.48 11.94 15.69
CA SER A 227 4.57 11.77 14.56
C SER A 227 4.30 13.10 13.85
N TYR A 228 4.06 13.02 12.56
CA TYR A 228 3.57 14.14 11.77
C TYR A 228 2.06 14.24 11.89
N PHE A 229 1.58 15.40 12.28
CA PHE A 229 0.17 15.75 12.26
C PHE A 229 -0.13 16.57 11.01
N SER A 230 -1.04 16.08 10.17
CA SER A 230 -1.56 16.91 9.08
C SER A 230 -2.32 18.11 9.65
N PRO A 231 -2.45 19.21 8.90
CA PRO A 231 -3.20 20.38 9.38
C PRO A 231 -4.58 20.01 9.95
N LYS A 232 -5.31 19.14 9.25
CA LYS A 232 -6.62 18.65 9.71
C LYS A 232 -6.51 17.84 11.01
N SER A 233 -5.50 16.96 11.11
CA SER A 233 -5.31 16.16 12.33
C SER A 233 -4.92 17.02 13.53
N ALA A 234 -4.17 18.11 13.29
CA ALA A 234 -3.82 19.08 14.32
C ALA A 234 -5.06 19.83 14.82
N GLU A 235 -5.92 20.30 13.91
CA GLU A 235 -7.22 20.94 14.25
C GLU A 235 -8.12 19.99 15.04
N ASP A 236 -8.27 18.72 14.58
CA ASP A 236 -9.08 17.71 15.28
C ASP A 236 -8.54 17.43 16.68
N PHE A 237 -7.21 17.41 16.85
CA PHE A 237 -6.56 17.24 18.14
C PHE A 237 -6.83 18.43 19.07
N GLU A 238 -6.66 19.68 18.61
CA GLU A 238 -6.92 20.88 19.39
C GLU A 238 -8.38 20.93 19.85
N MET A 239 -9.34 20.60 18.97
CA MET A 239 -10.76 20.52 19.33
C MET A 239 -11.08 19.46 20.38
N THR A 240 -10.29 18.38 20.45
CA THR A 240 -10.50 17.31 21.44
C THR A 240 -9.91 17.67 22.81
N MET A 241 -8.91 18.55 22.85
CA MET A 241 -8.21 18.98 24.07
C MET A 241 -8.82 20.24 24.69
N SER A 242 -9.74 20.92 23.98
CA SER A 242 -10.47 22.12 24.44
C SER A 242 -11.77 21.77 25.15
#